data_d0a25a35451764d51d88506eb4cb64f7
#
_entry.id   d0a25a35451764d51d88506eb4cb64f7
#
_cell.length_a   1.000
_cell.length_b   1.000
_cell.length_c   1.000
_cell.angle_alpha   90.00
_cell.angle_beta   90.00
_cell.angle_gamma   90.00
#
_symmetry.space_group_name_H-M   'P 1'
#
loop_
_entity.id
_entity.type
_entity.pdbx_description
1 polymer ?
#
loop_
_entity_poly.entity_id
_entity_poly.type
_entity_poly.pdbx_seq_one_letter_code
_entity_poly.pdbx_strand_id
1 'polypeptide(L)'
;MKNPTPILLAIGVLTFTNCDTLKQTAGQMATDAINQQMGGGNTTSKPILSKDEAIKGLKEALLVGVNKGTDRLGAVGAFAKNPSYKIPLPPDVQAVEQKIRDNRILNKLIGGELDKVVDAMNTGAENSMKKAVPIFKKAVTEMSFQDAMGILTGGEGAATDYLRKTTESDLQGAFKPEVKKAMDGVSLTKIWNPVVTQINKNKRILGLDNDIQTDLNQYVTEKATTALFQEVEKEENNIRKDPVTRTTEILKKAFNYADQQRK
;
A
#
# COMPACT_ATOMS: atom_id res chain seq x y z
N MET A 1 15.31 -80.31 -32.53
CA MET A 1 14.48 -80.81 -33.67
C MET A 1 13.72 -79.62 -34.22
N LYS A 2 14.01 -79.29 -35.47
CA LYS A 2 13.19 -78.70 -36.53
C LYS A 2 12.64 -77.27 -36.34
N ASN A 3 13.33 -76.34 -37.00
CA ASN A 3 12.72 -75.22 -37.72
C ASN A 3 11.64 -75.69 -38.72
N PRO A 4 10.72 -74.84 -39.20
CA PRO A 4 11.09 -73.87 -40.26
C PRO A 4 10.38 -72.49 -40.21
N THR A 5 11.07 -71.52 -40.79
CA THR A 5 10.54 -70.36 -41.46
C THR A 5 9.64 -70.73 -42.65
N PRO A 6 8.64 -69.87 -43.06
CA PRO A 6 8.89 -69.08 -44.27
C PRO A 6 8.24 -67.67 -44.38
N ILE A 7 8.90 -66.79 -45.14
CA ILE A 7 8.52 -66.04 -46.36
C ILE A 7 7.53 -64.84 -46.23
N LEU A 8 8.14 -63.71 -46.54
CA LEU A 8 7.67 -62.46 -47.20
C LEU A 8 6.24 -62.37 -47.78
N LEU A 9 5.63 -61.30 -47.55
CA LEU A 9 4.92 -60.49 -48.61
C LEU A 9 4.97 -59.00 -48.29
N ALA A 10 5.63 -58.23 -49.15
CA ALA A 10 5.64 -56.79 -49.17
C ALA A 10 4.34 -56.31 -49.83
N ILE A 11 3.56 -55.45 -49.13
CA ILE A 11 2.52 -54.65 -49.75
C ILE A 11 2.84 -53.20 -49.43
N GLY A 12 3.23 -52.46 -50.44
CA GLY A 12 3.43 -51.02 -50.39
C GLY A 12 2.12 -50.29 -50.18
N VAL A 13 2.08 -49.44 -49.15
CA VAL A 13 1.07 -48.45 -49.00
C VAL A 13 1.71 -47.09 -49.28
N LEU A 14 1.34 -46.51 -50.42
CA LEU A 14 1.57 -45.10 -50.74
C LEU A 14 0.77 -44.25 -49.73
N THR A 15 1.43 -43.65 -48.80
CA THR A 15 0.82 -42.60 -48.01
C THR A 15 1.03 -41.25 -48.69
N PHE A 16 -0.11 -40.64 -49.04
CA PHE A 16 -0.16 -39.25 -49.53
C PHE A 16 0.40 -38.34 -48.45
N THR A 17 1.54 -37.74 -48.66
CA THR A 17 2.08 -36.69 -47.82
C THR A 17 1.24 -35.43 -48.03
N ASN A 18 0.62 -34.97 -46.96
CA ASN A 18 -0.21 -33.77 -46.87
C ASN A 18 0.60 -32.56 -47.30
N CYS A 19 0.08 -31.79 -48.25
CA CYS A 19 0.69 -30.58 -48.81
C CYS A 19 0.81 -29.42 -47.77
N ASP A 20 0.16 -29.56 -46.61
CA ASP A 20 0.19 -28.54 -45.55
C ASP A 20 1.52 -28.53 -44.76
N THR A 21 2.19 -29.66 -44.64
CA THR A 21 3.47 -29.76 -43.92
C THR A 21 4.61 -29.04 -44.66
N LEU A 22 4.56 -29.04 -45.99
CA LEU A 22 5.55 -28.36 -46.85
C LEU A 22 5.43 -26.84 -46.80
N LYS A 23 4.21 -26.30 -46.60
CA LYS A 23 4.02 -24.88 -46.48
C LYS A 23 4.49 -24.33 -45.13
N GLN A 24 4.30 -25.07 -44.07
CA GLN A 24 4.80 -24.67 -42.72
C GLN A 24 6.32 -24.68 -42.64
N THR A 25 6.97 -25.70 -43.24
CA THR A 25 8.46 -25.82 -43.23
C THR A 25 9.11 -24.73 -44.07
N ALA A 26 8.52 -24.39 -45.20
CA ALA A 26 9.02 -23.31 -46.08
C ALA A 26 8.84 -21.91 -45.44
N GLY A 27 7.75 -21.66 -44.69
CA GLY A 27 7.53 -20.44 -43.95
C GLY A 27 8.52 -20.24 -42.78
N GLN A 28 8.85 -21.29 -42.06
CA GLN A 28 9.82 -21.25 -40.96
C GLN A 28 11.26 -21.05 -41.46
N MET A 29 11.65 -21.75 -42.55
CA MET A 29 12.98 -21.55 -43.14
C MET A 29 13.19 -20.15 -43.74
N ALA A 30 12.13 -19.52 -44.24
CA ALA A 30 12.21 -18.15 -44.78
C ALA A 30 12.37 -17.11 -43.64
N THR A 31 11.69 -17.31 -42.48
CA THR A 31 11.84 -16.47 -41.32
C THR A 31 13.21 -16.61 -40.64
N ASP A 32 13.74 -17.83 -40.58
CA ASP A 32 15.07 -18.07 -40.02
C ASP A 32 16.20 -17.53 -40.92
N ALA A 33 16.03 -17.59 -42.24
CA ALA A 33 17.00 -17.07 -43.22
C ALA A 33 17.00 -15.53 -43.22
N ILE A 34 15.83 -14.86 -43.05
CA ILE A 34 15.75 -13.41 -42.93
C ILE A 34 16.38 -12.94 -41.60
N ASN A 35 16.19 -13.68 -40.51
CA ASN A 35 16.83 -13.37 -39.23
C ASN A 35 18.35 -13.57 -39.22
N GLN A 36 18.89 -14.51 -40.02
CA GLN A 36 20.34 -14.73 -40.14
C GLN A 36 21.04 -13.68 -41.02
N GLN A 37 20.35 -13.09 -41.97
CA GLN A 37 20.95 -12.15 -42.90
C GLN A 37 20.89 -10.68 -42.44
N MET A 38 20.13 -10.37 -41.36
CA MET A 38 20.11 -9.06 -40.70
C MET A 38 20.93 -9.01 -39.39
N GLY A 39 21.71 -10.03 -39.09
CA GLY A 39 22.44 -10.17 -37.85
C GLY A 39 23.89 -9.70 -37.89
N GLY A 40 24.12 -8.43 -38.00
CA GLY A 40 25.44 -7.80 -37.87
C GLY A 40 25.43 -6.55 -37.00
N GLY A 41 24.57 -6.50 -35.98
CA GLY A 41 24.56 -5.45 -34.97
C GLY A 41 24.37 -6.07 -33.61
N ASN A 42 25.38 -5.96 -32.77
CA ASN A 42 25.34 -6.34 -31.35
C ASN A 42 24.41 -5.37 -30.59
N THR A 43 23.12 -5.36 -30.93
CA THR A 43 22.10 -4.74 -30.10
C THR A 43 21.74 -5.75 -29.02
N THR A 44 22.32 -5.56 -27.84
CA THR A 44 21.72 -6.04 -26.59
C THR A 44 20.31 -5.44 -26.53
N SER A 45 19.36 -6.10 -27.18
CA SER A 45 17.95 -5.80 -26.98
C SER A 45 17.65 -6.07 -25.51
N LYS A 46 17.67 -5.00 -24.68
CA LYS A 46 17.08 -5.06 -23.34
C LYS A 46 15.74 -5.74 -23.53
N PRO A 47 15.43 -6.80 -22.75
CA PRO A 47 14.13 -7.45 -22.87
C PRO A 47 13.05 -6.39 -22.68
N ILE A 48 12.27 -6.16 -23.72
CA ILE A 48 11.13 -5.23 -23.70
C ILE A 48 10.14 -5.86 -22.74
N LEU A 49 9.99 -5.25 -21.58
CA LEU A 49 9.03 -5.68 -20.58
C LEU A 49 7.63 -5.66 -21.19
N SER A 50 6.91 -6.76 -21.12
CA SER A 50 5.50 -6.77 -21.50
C SER A 50 4.69 -5.87 -20.54
N LYS A 51 3.59 -5.29 -21.03
CA LYS A 51 2.71 -4.48 -20.18
C LYS A 51 2.22 -5.28 -18.95
N ASP A 52 1.95 -6.55 -19.13
CA ASP A 52 1.48 -7.45 -18.05
C ASP A 52 2.55 -7.65 -16.97
N GLU A 53 3.81 -7.81 -17.35
CA GLU A 53 4.92 -7.90 -16.40
C GLU A 53 5.12 -6.58 -15.65
N ALA A 54 4.96 -5.43 -16.31
CA ALA A 54 5.04 -4.13 -15.69
C ALA A 54 3.95 -3.95 -14.62
N ILE A 55 2.71 -4.36 -14.92
CA ILE A 55 1.60 -4.31 -13.97
C ILE A 55 1.82 -5.26 -12.79
N LYS A 56 2.31 -6.48 -13.05
CA LYS A 56 2.65 -7.42 -11.99
C LYS A 56 3.70 -6.84 -11.06
N GLY A 57 4.72 -6.21 -11.62
CA GLY A 57 5.76 -5.54 -10.84
C GLY A 57 5.22 -4.37 -10.01
N LEU A 58 4.31 -3.56 -10.55
CA LEU A 58 3.65 -2.50 -9.79
C LEU A 58 2.85 -3.05 -8.62
N LYS A 59 2.01 -4.07 -8.84
CA LYS A 59 1.21 -4.69 -7.77
C LYS A 59 2.10 -5.25 -6.65
N GLU A 60 3.19 -5.89 -6.99
CA GLU A 60 4.19 -6.37 -6.02
C GLU A 60 4.82 -5.21 -5.25
N ALA A 61 5.21 -4.13 -5.94
CA ALA A 61 5.74 -2.92 -5.31
C ALA A 61 4.81 -2.34 -4.26
N LEU A 62 3.55 -2.20 -4.64
CA LEU A 62 2.52 -1.65 -3.74
C LEU A 62 2.35 -2.50 -2.49
N LEU A 63 2.31 -3.83 -2.63
CA LEU A 63 2.21 -4.72 -1.48
C LEU A 63 3.44 -4.66 -0.57
N VAL A 64 4.64 -4.57 -1.14
CA VAL A 64 5.88 -4.40 -0.37
C VAL A 64 5.87 -3.06 0.37
N GLY A 65 5.49 -1.97 -0.30
CA GLY A 65 5.40 -0.64 0.30
C GLY A 65 4.38 -0.58 1.43
N VAL A 66 3.19 -1.13 1.21
CA VAL A 66 2.12 -1.23 2.22
C VAL A 66 2.60 -2.01 3.44
N ASN A 67 3.19 -3.20 3.25
CA ASN A 67 3.68 -4.01 4.37
C ASN A 67 4.75 -3.26 5.17
N LYS A 68 5.74 -2.66 4.51
CA LYS A 68 6.77 -1.84 5.19
C LYS A 68 6.17 -0.67 5.97
N GLY A 69 5.23 0.05 5.36
CA GLY A 69 4.56 1.19 6.01
C GLY A 69 3.75 0.78 7.22
N THR A 70 2.96 -0.28 7.09
CA THR A 70 2.13 -0.81 8.20
C THR A 70 2.98 -1.40 9.32
N ASP A 71 4.06 -2.11 9.02
CA ASP A 71 4.99 -2.63 10.03
C ASP A 71 5.68 -1.51 10.79
N ARG A 72 6.14 -0.47 10.08
CA ARG A 72 6.80 0.69 10.67
C ARG A 72 5.86 1.46 11.60
N LEU A 73 4.65 1.76 11.14
CA LEU A 73 3.65 2.49 11.93
C LEU A 73 3.00 1.64 13.03
N GLY A 74 2.95 0.32 12.86
CA GLY A 74 2.44 -0.63 13.86
C GLY A 74 3.44 -1.00 14.96
N ALA A 75 4.68 -0.51 14.87
CA ALA A 75 5.68 -0.73 15.92
C ALA A 75 5.37 0.10 17.17
N VAL A 76 5.69 -0.43 18.34
CA VAL A 76 5.45 0.23 19.63
C VAL A 76 6.18 1.58 19.69
N GLY A 77 5.44 2.64 19.91
CA GLY A 77 5.95 4.01 19.96
C GLY A 77 6.15 4.66 18.60
N ALA A 78 5.71 4.04 17.51
CA ALA A 78 5.84 4.59 16.17
C ALA A 78 5.12 5.94 16.01
N PHE A 79 3.97 6.09 16.66
CA PHE A 79 3.25 7.35 16.70
C PHE A 79 3.76 8.24 17.84
N ALA A 80 3.80 7.74 19.07
CA ALA A 80 4.09 8.56 20.25
C ALA A 80 5.49 9.22 20.21
N LYS A 81 6.50 8.52 19.65
CA LYS A 81 7.90 8.97 19.61
C LYS A 81 8.29 9.68 18.31
N ASN A 82 7.42 9.69 17.29
CA ASN A 82 7.72 10.32 16.01
C ASN A 82 6.92 11.62 15.87
N PRO A 83 7.58 12.80 15.86
CA PRO A 83 6.88 14.07 15.74
C PRO A 83 5.98 14.20 14.51
N SER A 84 6.31 13.51 13.41
CA SER A 84 5.52 13.55 12.16
C SER A 84 4.20 12.78 12.25
N TYR A 85 4.10 11.81 13.16
CA TYR A 85 2.93 10.93 13.28
C TYR A 85 2.24 11.02 14.64
N LYS A 86 2.90 11.65 15.65
CA LYS A 86 2.31 11.81 16.98
C LYS A 86 0.94 12.47 16.88
N ILE A 87 -0.05 11.82 17.47
CA ILE A 87 -1.42 12.32 17.55
C ILE A 87 -1.57 13.08 18.89
N PRO A 88 -1.58 14.41 18.87
CA PRO A 88 -1.86 15.21 20.04
C PRO A 88 -3.37 15.25 20.32
N LEU A 89 -3.78 15.87 21.41
CA LEU A 89 -5.19 16.20 21.62
C LEU A 89 -5.72 17.06 20.47
N PRO A 90 -7.05 17.04 20.19
CA PRO A 90 -7.64 17.89 19.17
C PRO A 90 -7.31 19.37 19.38
N PRO A 91 -7.16 20.17 18.32
CA PRO A 91 -6.73 21.56 18.40
C PRO A 91 -7.53 22.41 19.40
N ASP A 92 -8.85 22.22 19.44
CA ASP A 92 -9.75 22.96 20.33
C ASP A 92 -9.48 22.65 21.83
N VAL A 93 -8.84 21.51 22.10
CA VAL A 93 -8.50 21.07 23.47
C VAL A 93 -7.09 21.50 23.86
N GLN A 94 -6.18 21.64 22.90
CA GLN A 94 -4.79 21.98 23.20
C GLN A 94 -4.64 23.28 23.98
N ALA A 95 -5.46 24.30 23.67
CA ALA A 95 -5.46 25.56 24.42
C ALA A 95 -5.86 25.35 25.89
N VAL A 96 -6.78 24.45 26.16
CA VAL A 96 -7.20 24.08 27.50
C VAL A 96 -6.15 23.21 28.18
N GLU A 97 -5.57 22.27 27.46
CA GLU A 97 -4.43 21.48 27.93
C GLU A 97 -3.29 22.37 28.40
N GLN A 98 -2.91 23.37 27.61
CA GLN A 98 -1.86 24.31 27.96
C GLN A 98 -2.16 25.04 29.26
N LYS A 99 -3.39 25.55 29.44
CA LYS A 99 -3.83 26.20 30.69
C LYS A 99 -3.78 25.27 31.89
N ILE A 100 -4.12 23.98 31.70
CA ILE A 100 -4.01 22.94 32.74
C ILE A 100 -2.54 22.73 33.10
N ARG A 101 -1.67 22.61 32.11
CA ARG A 101 -0.25 22.34 32.32
C ARG A 101 0.48 23.51 32.97
N ASP A 102 0.11 24.73 32.63
CA ASP A 102 0.68 25.96 33.23
C ASP A 102 0.23 26.16 34.69
N ASN A 103 -0.91 25.61 35.07
CA ASN A 103 -1.40 25.64 36.43
C ASN A 103 -0.88 24.47 37.25
N ARG A 104 0.06 24.73 38.19
CA ARG A 104 0.71 23.67 38.99
C ARG A 104 -0.26 22.75 39.73
N ILE A 105 -1.40 23.29 40.20
CA ILE A 105 -2.40 22.50 40.96
C ILE A 105 -3.16 21.60 39.98
N LEU A 106 -3.65 22.16 38.86
CA LEU A 106 -4.40 21.43 37.86
C LEU A 106 -3.52 20.36 37.20
N ASN A 107 -2.28 20.71 36.86
CA ASN A 107 -1.34 19.73 36.26
C ASN A 107 -1.05 18.56 37.19
N LYS A 108 -0.91 18.81 38.50
CA LYS A 108 -0.74 17.73 39.49
C LYS A 108 -1.99 16.85 39.60
N LEU A 109 -3.19 17.40 39.43
CA LEU A 109 -4.44 16.66 39.57
C LEU A 109 -4.81 15.86 38.32
N ILE A 110 -4.65 16.44 37.13
CA ILE A 110 -5.19 15.85 35.88
C ILE A 110 -4.16 15.72 34.75
N GLY A 111 -2.96 16.30 34.89
CA GLY A 111 -1.95 16.25 33.83
C GLY A 111 -1.57 14.81 33.44
N GLY A 112 -1.37 13.94 34.46
CA GLY A 112 -1.08 12.52 34.21
C GLY A 112 -2.21 11.74 33.54
N GLU A 113 -3.46 12.14 33.75
CA GLU A 113 -4.60 11.53 33.05
C GLU A 113 -4.66 11.97 31.57
N LEU A 114 -4.33 13.24 31.29
CA LEU A 114 -4.19 13.71 29.89
C LEU A 114 -3.08 12.98 29.16
N ASP A 115 -1.94 12.70 29.82
CA ASP A 115 -0.85 11.92 29.23
C ASP A 115 -1.31 10.51 28.87
N LYS A 116 -2.05 9.82 29.75
CA LYS A 116 -2.63 8.50 29.47
C LYS A 116 -3.61 8.53 28.28
N VAL A 117 -4.37 9.60 28.13
CA VAL A 117 -5.26 9.78 26.98
C VAL A 117 -4.44 9.87 25.69
N VAL A 118 -3.42 10.71 25.66
CA VAL A 118 -2.54 10.86 24.47
C VAL A 118 -1.84 9.55 24.17
N ASP A 119 -1.34 8.82 25.17
CA ASP A 119 -0.71 7.52 25.00
C ASP A 119 -1.69 6.48 24.43
N ALA A 120 -2.93 6.45 24.92
CA ALA A 120 -3.96 5.55 24.40
C ALA A 120 -4.35 5.87 22.97
N MET A 121 -4.43 7.16 22.61
CA MET A 121 -4.69 7.60 21.23
C MET A 121 -3.61 7.06 20.28
N ASN A 122 -2.35 7.25 20.61
CA ASN A 122 -1.21 6.81 19.81
C ASN A 122 -1.11 5.29 19.76
N THR A 123 -1.31 4.60 20.88
CA THR A 123 -1.36 3.13 20.95
C THR A 123 -2.52 2.56 20.11
N GLY A 124 -3.68 3.20 20.14
CA GLY A 124 -4.83 2.80 19.31
C GLY A 124 -4.54 2.93 17.81
N ALA A 125 -3.85 3.99 17.42
CA ALA A 125 -3.37 4.17 16.06
C ALA A 125 -2.38 3.06 15.65
N GLU A 126 -1.36 2.78 16.48
CA GLU A 126 -0.38 1.71 16.25
C GLU A 126 -1.06 0.34 16.08
N ASN A 127 -1.97 -0.01 16.98
CA ASN A 127 -2.67 -1.29 16.96
C ASN A 127 -3.56 -1.47 15.72
N SER A 128 -4.08 -0.38 15.17
CA SER A 128 -4.94 -0.41 13.98
C SER A 128 -4.19 -0.73 12.68
N MET A 129 -2.88 -0.46 12.60
CA MET A 129 -2.10 -0.58 11.38
C MET A 129 -2.16 -1.99 10.75
N LYS A 130 -2.17 -3.05 11.56
CA LYS A 130 -2.25 -4.43 11.06
C LYS A 130 -3.54 -4.73 10.29
N LYS A 131 -4.60 -3.95 10.52
CA LYS A 131 -5.88 -4.11 9.81
C LYS A 131 -5.82 -3.57 8.38
N ALA A 132 -4.85 -2.74 8.07
CA ALA A 132 -4.70 -2.15 6.74
C ALA A 132 -4.23 -3.16 5.68
N VAL A 133 -3.39 -4.12 6.05
CA VAL A 133 -2.76 -5.07 5.11
C VAL A 133 -3.78 -5.82 4.25
N PRO A 134 -4.80 -6.49 4.81
CA PRO A 134 -5.78 -7.21 3.99
C PRO A 134 -6.62 -6.28 3.11
N ILE A 135 -6.92 -5.06 3.56
CA ILE A 135 -7.70 -4.07 2.80
C ILE A 135 -6.90 -3.61 1.58
N PHE A 136 -5.66 -3.20 1.77
CA PHE A 136 -4.79 -2.82 0.66
C PHE A 136 -4.51 -3.98 -0.30
N LYS A 137 -4.29 -5.19 0.25
CA LYS A 137 -4.09 -6.39 -0.58
C LYS A 137 -5.28 -6.63 -1.51
N LYS A 138 -6.51 -6.49 -1.00
CA LYS A 138 -7.72 -6.60 -1.81
C LYS A 138 -7.73 -5.54 -2.92
N ALA A 139 -7.57 -4.27 -2.59
CA ALA A 139 -7.57 -3.17 -3.57
C ALA A 139 -6.49 -3.35 -4.66
N VAL A 140 -5.27 -3.75 -4.28
CA VAL A 140 -4.19 -4.02 -5.24
C VAL A 140 -4.49 -5.23 -6.12
N THR A 141 -5.09 -6.29 -5.57
CA THR A 141 -5.45 -7.50 -6.34
C THR A 141 -6.54 -7.18 -7.37
N GLU A 142 -7.56 -6.44 -6.95
CA GLU A 142 -8.73 -6.07 -7.78
C GLU A 142 -8.44 -4.91 -8.75
N MET A 143 -7.26 -4.28 -8.65
CA MET A 143 -6.84 -3.18 -9.53
C MET A 143 -6.92 -3.58 -11.00
N SER A 144 -7.62 -2.79 -11.80
CA SER A 144 -7.75 -3.00 -13.24
C SER A 144 -6.42 -2.76 -13.97
N PHE A 145 -6.34 -3.25 -15.21
CA PHE A 145 -5.22 -2.95 -16.09
C PHE A 145 -5.05 -1.43 -16.30
N GLN A 146 -6.15 -0.72 -16.50
CA GLN A 146 -6.14 0.72 -16.76
C GLN A 146 -5.66 1.51 -15.55
N ASP A 147 -6.12 1.16 -14.33
CA ASP A 147 -5.65 1.77 -13.08
C ASP A 147 -4.15 1.56 -12.91
N ALA A 148 -3.68 0.31 -13.09
CA ALA A 148 -2.27 -0.02 -12.96
C ALA A 148 -1.39 0.76 -13.94
N MET A 149 -1.82 0.89 -15.19
CA MET A 149 -1.10 1.71 -16.19
C MET A 149 -1.13 3.18 -15.81
N GLY A 150 -2.26 3.71 -15.35
CA GLY A 150 -2.38 5.09 -14.89
C GLY A 150 -1.44 5.39 -13.72
N ILE A 151 -1.33 4.47 -12.77
CA ILE A 151 -0.39 4.58 -11.64
C ILE A 151 1.07 4.50 -12.12
N LEU A 152 1.39 3.54 -12.97
CA LEU A 152 2.76 3.29 -13.43
C LEU A 152 3.32 4.48 -14.21
N THR A 153 2.52 5.06 -15.10
CA THR A 153 2.89 6.23 -15.91
C THR A 153 2.64 7.57 -15.20
N GLY A 154 1.88 7.55 -14.10
CA GLY A 154 1.58 8.71 -13.27
C GLY A 154 2.80 9.24 -12.50
N GLY A 155 2.62 10.40 -11.89
CA GLY A 155 3.62 11.09 -11.07
C GLY A 155 3.76 10.51 -9.66
N GLU A 156 4.43 11.30 -8.81
CA GLU A 156 4.51 11.04 -7.37
C GLU A 156 3.10 10.99 -6.77
N GLY A 157 2.87 10.07 -5.83
CA GLY A 157 1.59 9.92 -5.13
C GLY A 157 0.49 9.22 -5.92
N ALA A 158 0.67 8.90 -7.22
CA ALA A 158 -0.40 8.32 -8.04
C ALA A 158 -0.95 6.98 -7.49
N ALA A 159 -0.08 6.14 -6.91
CA ALA A 159 -0.51 4.90 -6.28
C ALA A 159 -1.21 5.17 -4.94
N THR A 160 -0.71 6.11 -4.17
CA THR A 160 -1.30 6.52 -2.90
C THR A 160 -2.69 7.11 -3.09
N ASP A 161 -2.88 7.95 -4.11
CA ASP A 161 -4.19 8.52 -4.44
C ASP A 161 -5.20 7.44 -4.84
N TYR A 162 -4.77 6.47 -5.66
CA TYR A 162 -5.61 5.32 -5.99
C TYR A 162 -5.99 4.51 -4.74
N LEU A 163 -5.03 4.17 -3.90
CA LEU A 163 -5.27 3.42 -2.67
C LEU A 163 -6.17 4.20 -1.71
N ARG A 164 -5.95 5.50 -1.54
CA ARG A 164 -6.81 6.37 -0.73
C ARG A 164 -8.25 6.33 -1.23
N LYS A 165 -8.46 6.60 -2.51
CA LYS A 165 -9.80 6.61 -3.12
C LYS A 165 -10.55 5.28 -2.94
N THR A 166 -9.83 4.17 -3.00
CA THR A 166 -10.45 2.83 -2.99
C THR A 166 -10.56 2.20 -1.62
N THR A 167 -9.81 2.69 -0.61
CA THR A 167 -9.70 1.98 0.68
C THR A 167 -9.93 2.84 1.91
N GLU A 168 -10.00 4.17 1.81
CA GLU A 168 -10.06 5.05 2.99
C GLU A 168 -11.23 4.74 3.91
N SER A 169 -12.42 4.53 3.35
CA SER A 169 -13.62 4.18 4.13
C SER A 169 -13.49 2.84 4.86
N ASP A 170 -12.97 1.83 4.16
CA ASP A 170 -12.78 0.49 4.73
C ASP A 170 -11.70 0.52 5.83
N LEU A 171 -10.64 1.30 5.65
CA LEU A 171 -9.60 1.50 6.65
C LEU A 171 -10.16 2.16 7.91
N GLN A 172 -10.93 3.24 7.76
CA GLN A 172 -11.56 3.91 8.90
C GLN A 172 -12.52 2.97 9.65
N GLY A 173 -13.31 2.19 8.90
CA GLY A 173 -14.19 1.16 9.48
C GLY A 173 -13.43 0.09 10.28
N ALA A 174 -12.28 -0.34 9.78
CA ALA A 174 -11.45 -1.35 10.43
C ALA A 174 -10.61 -0.79 11.60
N PHE A 175 -10.22 0.48 11.57
CA PHE A 175 -9.40 1.13 12.59
C PHE A 175 -10.23 1.53 13.81
N LYS A 176 -11.43 2.04 13.61
CA LYS A 176 -12.30 2.55 14.68
C LYS A 176 -12.47 1.59 15.86
N PRO A 177 -12.73 0.27 15.69
CA PRO A 177 -12.83 -0.66 16.82
C PRO A 177 -11.51 -0.88 17.56
N GLU A 178 -10.36 -0.87 16.87
CA GLU A 178 -9.05 -1.01 17.52
C GLU A 178 -8.68 0.23 18.33
N VAL A 179 -8.93 1.41 17.78
CA VAL A 179 -8.79 2.69 18.47
C VAL A 179 -9.68 2.71 19.72
N LYS A 180 -10.96 2.38 19.55
CA LYS A 180 -11.91 2.33 20.68
C LYS A 180 -11.44 1.41 21.80
N LYS A 181 -10.94 0.21 21.45
CA LYS A 181 -10.43 -0.75 22.43
C LYS A 181 -9.26 -0.18 23.25
N ALA A 182 -8.33 0.54 22.62
CA ALA A 182 -7.22 1.18 23.31
C ALA A 182 -7.71 2.32 24.21
N MET A 183 -8.68 3.10 23.75
CA MET A 183 -9.25 4.21 24.50
C MET A 183 -10.10 3.76 25.69
N ASP A 184 -10.87 2.67 25.55
CA ASP A 184 -11.66 2.10 26.66
C ASP A 184 -10.77 1.63 27.83
N GLY A 185 -9.53 1.20 27.52
CA GLY A 185 -8.55 0.73 28.53
C GLY A 185 -8.10 1.81 29.54
N VAL A 186 -8.21 3.09 29.20
CA VAL A 186 -7.78 4.21 30.05
C VAL A 186 -8.94 4.92 30.75
N SER A 187 -10.12 4.30 30.83
CA SER A 187 -11.32 4.91 31.44
C SER A 187 -11.64 6.31 30.86
N LEU A 188 -11.29 6.54 29.62
CA LEU A 188 -11.42 7.82 28.91
C LEU A 188 -12.81 8.43 29.07
N THR A 189 -13.85 7.61 28.95
CA THR A 189 -15.25 8.03 29.06
C THR A 189 -15.54 8.68 30.42
N LYS A 190 -14.88 8.23 31.49
CA LYS A 190 -15.08 8.76 32.84
C LYS A 190 -14.35 10.08 33.07
N ILE A 191 -13.24 10.32 32.39
CA ILE A 191 -12.40 11.51 32.57
C ILE A 191 -12.71 12.55 31.50
N TRP A 192 -12.72 12.11 30.24
CA TRP A 192 -12.86 12.98 29.08
C TRP A 192 -14.25 13.61 28.95
N ASN A 193 -15.31 12.81 29.01
CA ASN A 193 -16.67 13.33 28.81
C ASN A 193 -17.08 14.40 29.83
N PRO A 194 -16.82 14.28 31.14
CA PRO A 194 -17.07 15.35 32.09
C PRO A 194 -16.27 16.63 31.78
N VAL A 195 -14.99 16.48 31.42
CA VAL A 195 -14.12 17.62 31.08
C VAL A 195 -14.65 18.37 29.88
N VAL A 196 -14.92 17.65 28.77
CA VAL A 196 -15.46 18.26 27.55
C VAL A 196 -16.83 18.87 27.77
N THR A 197 -17.70 18.22 28.57
CA THR A 197 -19.00 18.76 28.92
C THR A 197 -18.88 20.11 29.64
N GLN A 198 -17.93 20.23 30.56
CA GLN A 198 -17.68 21.50 31.28
C GLN A 198 -17.07 22.57 30.35
N ILE A 199 -16.14 22.15 29.47
CA ILE A 199 -15.56 23.07 28.48
C ILE A 199 -16.65 23.62 27.55
N ASN A 200 -17.50 22.78 26.99
CA ASN A 200 -18.57 23.18 26.08
C ASN A 200 -19.63 24.07 26.77
N LYS A 201 -19.96 23.80 28.04
CA LYS A 201 -20.83 24.68 28.84
C LYS A 201 -20.24 26.07 29.04
N ASN A 202 -18.93 26.18 29.11
CA ASN A 202 -18.22 27.42 29.39
C ASN A 202 -17.48 27.97 28.17
N LYS A 203 -17.77 27.45 26.95
CA LYS A 203 -17.04 27.78 25.73
C LYS A 203 -16.88 29.28 25.48
N ARG A 204 -17.93 30.10 25.72
CA ARG A 204 -17.87 31.55 25.55
C ARG A 204 -16.84 32.20 26.48
N ILE A 205 -16.75 31.73 27.72
CA ILE A 205 -15.78 32.22 28.72
C ILE A 205 -14.38 31.83 28.34
N LEU A 206 -14.23 30.64 27.70
CA LEU A 206 -12.96 30.09 27.25
C LEU A 206 -12.53 30.64 25.87
N GLY A 207 -13.37 31.46 25.22
CA GLY A 207 -13.08 32.03 23.90
C GLY A 207 -13.10 30.98 22.79
N LEU A 208 -13.98 29.96 22.90
CA LEU A 208 -14.17 28.94 21.90
C LEU A 208 -15.40 29.23 21.04
N ASP A 209 -15.24 29.24 19.75
CA ASP A 209 -16.32 29.46 18.78
C ASP A 209 -17.27 28.30 18.64
N ASN A 210 -16.73 27.07 18.72
CA ASN A 210 -17.44 25.81 18.51
C ASN A 210 -17.35 24.89 19.73
N ASP A 211 -18.22 23.89 19.78
CA ASP A 211 -18.12 22.82 20.74
C ASP A 211 -16.92 21.94 20.44
N ILE A 212 -16.22 21.53 21.48
CA ILE A 212 -15.11 20.58 21.36
C ILE A 212 -15.66 19.24 20.90
N GLN A 213 -14.98 18.63 19.94
CA GLN A 213 -15.24 17.27 19.49
C GLN A 213 -15.11 16.29 20.66
N THR A 214 -16.19 15.60 20.98
CA THR A 214 -16.21 14.60 22.06
C THR A 214 -15.74 13.23 21.60
N ASP A 215 -15.86 12.91 20.30
CA ASP A 215 -15.49 11.61 19.74
C ASP A 215 -14.00 11.55 19.36
N LEU A 216 -13.15 11.31 20.37
CA LEU A 216 -11.74 11.08 20.15
C LEU A 216 -11.46 9.82 19.29
N ASN A 217 -12.36 8.82 19.26
CA ASN A 217 -12.18 7.65 18.43
C ASN A 217 -12.19 8.01 16.95
N GLN A 218 -13.11 8.88 16.54
CA GLN A 218 -13.16 9.38 15.16
C GLN A 218 -11.91 10.18 14.82
N TYR A 219 -11.53 11.12 15.67
CA TYR A 219 -10.34 11.95 15.49
C TYR A 219 -9.06 11.09 15.34
N VAL A 220 -8.83 10.12 16.23
CA VAL A 220 -7.66 9.22 16.16
C VAL A 220 -7.71 8.36 14.91
N THR A 221 -8.88 7.83 14.55
CA THR A 221 -9.06 7.02 13.33
C THR A 221 -8.67 7.80 12.08
N GLU A 222 -9.11 9.04 11.94
CA GLU A 222 -8.76 9.92 10.82
C GLU A 222 -7.27 10.23 10.79
N LYS A 223 -6.67 10.57 11.95
CA LYS A 223 -5.23 10.82 12.05
C LYS A 223 -4.38 9.59 11.72
N ALA A 224 -4.77 8.42 12.23
CA ALA A 224 -4.11 7.16 11.94
C ALA A 224 -4.17 6.80 10.45
N THR A 225 -5.34 6.98 9.82
CA THR A 225 -5.53 6.76 8.38
C THR A 225 -4.68 7.74 7.56
N THR A 226 -4.64 9.02 7.95
CA THR A 226 -3.81 10.04 7.31
C THR A 226 -2.32 9.68 7.39
N ALA A 227 -1.83 9.31 8.58
CA ALA A 227 -0.45 8.91 8.79
C ALA A 227 -0.07 7.67 7.94
N LEU A 228 -0.98 6.71 7.82
CA LEU A 228 -0.77 5.54 6.97
C LEU A 228 -0.58 5.93 5.50
N PHE A 229 -1.44 6.78 4.95
CA PHE A 229 -1.28 7.24 3.56
C PHE A 229 -0.03 8.07 3.35
N GLN A 230 0.37 8.89 4.33
CA GLN A 230 1.65 9.62 4.27
C GLN A 230 2.85 8.66 4.20
N GLU A 231 2.84 7.58 5.00
CA GLU A 231 3.92 6.60 4.96
C GLU A 231 3.91 5.78 3.66
N VAL A 232 2.73 5.43 3.13
CA VAL A 232 2.59 4.76 1.82
C VAL A 232 3.12 5.66 0.70
N GLU A 233 2.78 6.94 0.71
CA GLU A 233 3.26 7.92 -0.27
C GLU A 233 4.79 8.08 -0.22
N LYS A 234 5.34 8.11 0.97
CA LYS A 234 6.78 8.17 1.17
C LYS A 234 7.48 6.94 0.59
N GLU A 235 6.96 5.74 0.83
CA GLU A 235 7.51 4.50 0.24
C GLU A 235 7.32 4.47 -1.28
N GLU A 236 6.18 4.90 -1.81
CA GLU A 236 5.96 5.06 -3.24
C GLU A 236 7.00 5.97 -3.88
N ASN A 237 7.18 7.17 -3.31
CA ASN A 237 8.10 8.16 -3.84
C ASN A 237 9.56 7.71 -3.75
N ASN A 238 9.94 6.98 -2.70
CA ASN A 238 11.25 6.37 -2.59
C ASN A 238 11.50 5.36 -3.73
N ILE A 239 10.54 4.49 -4.02
CA ILE A 239 10.64 3.50 -5.11
C ILE A 239 10.72 4.19 -6.48
N ARG A 240 9.98 5.30 -6.66
CA ARG A 240 10.02 6.06 -7.91
C ARG A 240 11.37 6.76 -8.12
N LYS A 241 11.91 7.40 -7.09
CA LYS A 241 13.12 8.25 -7.18
C LYS A 241 14.41 7.45 -7.15
N ASP A 242 14.47 6.41 -6.31
CA ASP A 242 15.71 5.67 -6.05
C ASP A 242 15.66 4.23 -6.60
N PRO A 243 16.38 3.96 -7.71
CA PRO A 243 16.48 2.62 -8.28
C PRO A 243 17.03 1.56 -7.30
N VAL A 244 17.81 1.96 -6.29
CA VAL A 244 18.38 1.04 -5.28
C VAL A 244 17.29 0.46 -4.38
N THR A 245 16.23 1.22 -4.14
CA THR A 245 15.07 0.76 -3.33
C THR A 245 14.19 -0.26 -4.05
N ARG A 246 14.37 -0.43 -5.37
CA ARG A 246 13.66 -1.41 -6.20
C ARG A 246 14.25 -2.80 -5.97
N THR A 247 13.84 -3.45 -4.90
CA THR A 247 14.48 -4.66 -4.36
C THR A 247 14.31 -5.92 -5.19
N THR A 248 13.30 -6.00 -6.08
CA THR A 248 13.08 -7.15 -6.96
C THR A 248 13.34 -6.83 -8.42
N GLU A 249 13.74 -7.82 -9.21
CA GLU A 249 13.98 -7.65 -10.64
C GLU A 249 12.73 -7.19 -11.41
N ILE A 250 11.55 -7.64 -10.98
CA ILE A 250 10.29 -7.24 -11.59
C ILE A 250 9.97 -5.77 -11.29
N LEU A 251 10.29 -5.30 -10.08
CA LEU A 251 10.21 -3.89 -9.68
C LEU A 251 11.12 -3.00 -10.52
N LYS A 252 12.38 -3.38 -10.64
CA LYS A 252 13.35 -2.66 -11.49
C LYS A 252 12.84 -2.53 -12.92
N LYS A 253 12.34 -3.64 -13.47
CA LYS A 253 11.81 -3.67 -14.84
C LYS A 253 10.56 -2.78 -14.98
N ALA A 254 9.60 -2.86 -14.06
CA ALA A 254 8.37 -2.08 -14.11
C ALA A 254 8.64 -0.57 -14.08
N PHE A 255 9.49 -0.12 -13.18
CA PHE A 255 9.82 1.31 -13.09
C PHE A 255 10.75 1.79 -14.21
N ASN A 256 11.64 0.94 -14.73
CA ASN A 256 12.40 1.27 -15.94
C ASN A 256 11.48 1.44 -17.18
N TYR A 257 10.43 0.63 -17.28
CA TYR A 257 9.40 0.83 -18.31
C TYR A 257 8.69 2.18 -18.12
N ALA A 258 8.26 2.50 -16.90
CA ALA A 258 7.63 3.78 -16.59
C ALA A 258 8.53 4.98 -16.92
N ASP A 259 9.81 4.90 -16.55
CA ASP A 259 10.81 5.94 -16.80
C ASP A 259 11.05 6.18 -18.31
N GLN A 260 10.88 5.16 -19.15
CA GLN A 260 10.95 5.28 -20.61
C GLN A 260 9.70 5.93 -21.23
N GLN A 261 8.52 5.77 -20.62
CA GLN A 261 7.27 6.36 -21.11
C GLN A 261 7.13 7.85 -20.75
N ARG A 262 7.92 8.34 -19.81
CA ARG A 262 7.91 9.75 -19.37
C ARG A 262 8.88 10.65 -20.13
N LYS A 263 9.76 10.08 -20.97
CA LYS A 263 10.68 10.79 -21.85
C LYS A 263 10.04 11.10 -23.20
#